data_fa957be094582a712b4adb3e83b9da05
#
_entry.id   fa957be094582a712b4adb3e83b9da05
#
_cell.length_a   1.000
_cell.length_b   1.000
_cell.length_c   1.000
_cell.angle_alpha   90.00
_cell.angle_beta   90.00
_cell.angle_gamma   90.00
#
_symmetry.space_group_name_H-M   'P 1'
#
loop_
_entity.id
_entity.type
_entity.pdbx_description
1 polymer ?
#
loop_
_entity_poly.entity_id
_entity_poly.type
_entity_poly.pdbx_seq_one_letter_code
_entity_poly.pdbx_strand_id
1 'polypeptide(L)'
;MLLIHGFPTSSFDWAAMWPALSAAYSLHALDMLGFGLSDKPKAFLYSLSASADQWQDYVLSQGLREVDVVAHDYGDTVLQELLARQNEGRLPFRIQRATFLNGGLFPEATFPILMQKLLLGPLGPVVARLSSFGRFCASMRSIAGAPLAEQELQWHWQLLAHDNGRAVMPKIIQYIQERRHNRARWTSALQQAGIPLHLIVGDRDPISGKTIAARWQKLLPNCTLTVLEGAGHYPQWEAPGGVLTAMDVAS
;
A
#
# COMPACT_ATOMS: atom_id res chain seq x y z
N MET A 1 -12.20 -10.12 -3.72
CA MET A 1 -11.27 -8.99 -3.92
C MET A 1 -10.26 -8.96 -2.79
N LEU A 2 -8.96 -8.80 -3.09
CA LEU A 2 -7.91 -8.63 -2.10
C LEU A 2 -7.66 -7.14 -1.86
N LEU A 3 -7.45 -6.74 -0.59
CA LEU A 3 -7.20 -5.36 -0.16
C LEU A 3 -5.85 -5.33 0.57
N ILE A 4 -4.80 -4.81 -0.08
CA ILE A 4 -3.42 -4.83 0.42
C ILE A 4 -3.04 -3.46 0.94
N HIS A 5 -2.87 -3.33 2.26
CA HIS A 5 -2.62 -2.06 2.96
C HIS A 5 -1.20 -1.51 2.75
N GLY A 6 -1.00 -0.26 3.18
CA GLY A 6 0.26 0.48 3.11
C GLY A 6 1.10 0.48 4.38
N PHE A 7 2.21 1.21 4.35
CA PHE A 7 3.07 1.50 5.50
C PHE A 7 2.76 2.90 6.06
N PRO A 8 2.67 3.09 7.38
CA PRO A 8 2.89 2.13 8.48
C PRO A 8 1.57 1.61 9.07
N THR A 9 0.50 1.60 8.31
CA THR A 9 -0.85 1.30 8.75
C THR A 9 -1.16 -0.21 8.72
N SER A 10 -2.41 -0.60 8.51
CA SER A 10 -2.88 -1.98 8.58
C SER A 10 -4.10 -2.17 7.67
N SER A 11 -4.70 -3.35 7.68
CA SER A 11 -5.96 -3.63 6.96
C SER A 11 -7.10 -2.68 7.31
N PHE A 12 -6.99 -1.97 8.44
CA PHE A 12 -7.95 -0.94 8.85
C PHE A 12 -8.02 0.25 7.88
N ASP A 13 -7.02 0.45 7.00
CA ASP A 13 -7.03 1.43 5.92
C ASP A 13 -8.30 1.34 5.04
N TRP A 14 -8.90 0.17 4.97
CA TRP A 14 -10.04 -0.15 4.10
C TRP A 14 -11.39 0.02 4.78
N ALA A 15 -11.43 0.41 6.09
CA ALA A 15 -12.65 0.44 6.89
C ALA A 15 -13.75 1.33 6.27
N ALA A 16 -13.38 2.51 5.74
CA ALA A 16 -14.33 3.44 5.12
C ALA A 16 -14.95 2.92 3.81
N MET A 17 -14.22 2.07 3.07
CA MET A 17 -14.68 1.49 1.80
C MET A 17 -15.37 0.13 1.99
N TRP A 18 -15.15 -0.52 3.13
CA TRP A 18 -15.60 -1.90 3.38
C TRP A 18 -17.09 -2.13 3.14
N PRO A 19 -18.02 -1.29 3.65
CA PRO A 19 -19.46 -1.50 3.45
C PRO A 19 -19.87 -1.55 1.98
N ALA A 20 -19.39 -0.60 1.17
CA ALA A 20 -19.72 -0.53 -0.25
C ALA A 20 -19.09 -1.70 -1.03
N LEU A 21 -17.81 -1.98 -0.78
CA LEU A 21 -17.11 -3.09 -1.45
C LEU A 21 -17.72 -4.45 -1.10
N SER A 22 -18.12 -4.67 0.16
CA SER A 22 -18.69 -5.94 0.61
C SER A 22 -20.07 -6.25 0.01
N ALA A 23 -20.76 -5.23 -0.48
CA ALA A 23 -22.02 -5.40 -1.20
C ALA A 23 -21.81 -6.05 -2.59
N ALA A 24 -20.63 -5.88 -3.20
CA ALA A 24 -20.32 -6.35 -4.54
C ALA A 24 -19.29 -7.49 -4.58
N TYR A 25 -18.46 -7.64 -3.54
CA TYR A 25 -17.34 -8.58 -3.54
C TYR A 25 -17.21 -9.33 -2.22
N SER A 26 -16.71 -10.57 -2.29
CA SER A 26 -16.09 -11.22 -1.13
C SER A 26 -14.74 -10.56 -0.88
N LEU A 27 -14.56 -9.93 0.30
CA LEU A 27 -13.39 -9.14 0.64
C LEU A 27 -12.40 -9.92 1.49
N HIS A 28 -11.12 -9.76 1.19
CA HIS A 28 -10.02 -10.33 1.94
C HIS A 28 -8.99 -9.22 2.23
N ALA A 29 -8.75 -8.94 3.50
CA ALA A 29 -7.74 -7.99 3.96
C ALA A 29 -6.89 -8.66 5.05
N LEU A 30 -5.58 -8.58 4.93
CA LEU A 30 -4.64 -9.10 5.92
C LEU A 30 -3.85 -7.96 6.51
N ASP A 31 -3.56 -8.04 7.80
CA ASP A 31 -2.40 -7.36 8.36
C ASP A 31 -1.16 -8.16 7.98
N MET A 32 -0.29 -7.61 7.14
CA MET A 32 0.96 -8.28 6.79
C MET A 32 1.86 -8.42 8.03
N LEU A 33 2.78 -9.40 8.04
CA LEU A 33 3.72 -9.57 9.16
C LEU A 33 4.45 -8.26 9.47
N GLY A 34 4.47 -7.90 10.75
CA GLY A 34 5.02 -6.64 11.22
C GLY A 34 4.01 -5.50 11.35
N PHE A 35 2.78 -5.67 10.86
CA PHE A 35 1.73 -4.64 10.85
C PHE A 35 0.52 -5.06 11.69
N GLY A 36 -0.30 -4.08 12.07
CA GLY A 36 -1.62 -4.27 12.68
C GLY A 36 -1.62 -5.28 13.82
N LEU A 37 -2.50 -6.25 13.75
CA LEU A 37 -2.64 -7.34 14.75
C LEU A 37 -1.79 -8.56 14.45
N SER A 38 -1.13 -8.64 13.28
CA SER A 38 -0.23 -9.75 12.94
C SER A 38 1.03 -9.75 13.79
N ASP A 39 1.67 -10.90 13.89
CA ASP A 39 2.93 -11.11 14.60
C ASP A 39 4.06 -10.20 14.11
N LYS A 40 5.00 -9.87 15.03
CA LYS A 40 6.13 -8.97 14.77
C LYS A 40 7.46 -9.63 15.14
N PRO A 41 7.79 -10.79 14.49
CA PRO A 41 8.98 -11.56 14.84
C PRO A 41 10.27 -10.76 14.60
N LYS A 42 11.07 -10.63 15.65
CA LYS A 42 12.29 -9.81 15.61
C LYS A 42 13.37 -10.36 14.67
N ALA A 43 13.42 -11.68 14.47
CA ALA A 43 14.40 -12.34 13.61
C ALA A 43 13.94 -12.43 12.13
N PHE A 44 12.70 -12.00 11.81
CA PHE A 44 12.16 -12.09 10.47
C PHE A 44 12.80 -11.07 9.53
N LEU A 45 13.06 -11.48 8.29
CA LEU A 45 13.48 -10.59 7.21
C LEU A 45 12.25 -10.01 6.55
N TYR A 46 11.87 -8.81 6.99
CA TYR A 46 10.77 -8.06 6.38
C TYR A 46 11.17 -7.59 4.97
N SER A 47 10.54 -8.18 3.96
CA SER A 47 10.74 -7.83 2.56
C SER A 47 9.42 -7.81 1.79
N LEU A 48 9.39 -7.11 0.67
CA LEU A 48 8.22 -7.07 -0.22
C LEU A 48 7.92 -8.45 -0.81
N SER A 49 8.97 -9.25 -1.09
CA SER A 49 8.81 -10.64 -1.54
C SER A 49 8.16 -11.51 -0.48
N ALA A 50 8.59 -11.39 0.80
CA ALA A 50 7.99 -12.15 1.89
C ALA A 50 6.52 -11.76 2.13
N SER A 51 6.16 -10.48 1.94
CA SER A 51 4.76 -10.06 1.99
C SER A 51 3.95 -10.61 0.82
N ALA A 52 4.54 -10.72 -0.36
CA ALA A 52 3.91 -11.37 -1.51
C ALA A 52 3.73 -12.89 -1.28
N ASP A 53 4.69 -13.57 -0.62
CA ASP A 53 4.56 -14.97 -0.20
C ASP A 53 3.38 -15.14 0.75
N GLN A 54 3.24 -14.26 1.74
CA GLN A 54 2.12 -14.26 2.69
C GLN A 54 0.75 -14.17 2.00
N TRP A 55 0.61 -13.25 1.04
CA TRP A 55 -0.61 -13.12 0.26
C TRP A 55 -0.86 -14.34 -0.61
N GLN A 56 0.17 -14.89 -1.24
CA GLN A 56 0.06 -16.10 -2.04
C GLN A 56 -0.43 -17.29 -1.20
N ASP A 57 0.18 -17.52 -0.05
CA ASP A 57 -0.19 -18.61 0.87
C ASP A 57 -1.61 -18.43 1.40
N TYR A 58 -2.00 -17.20 1.73
CA TYR A 58 -3.37 -16.90 2.15
C TYR A 58 -4.38 -17.21 1.05
N VAL A 59 -4.16 -16.73 -0.17
CA VAL A 59 -5.07 -16.96 -1.31
C VAL A 59 -5.26 -18.45 -1.57
N LEU A 60 -4.17 -19.22 -1.50
CA LEU A 60 -4.22 -20.69 -1.62
C LEU A 60 -5.01 -21.33 -0.48
N SER A 61 -4.78 -20.89 0.76
CA SER A 61 -5.49 -21.43 1.94
C SER A 61 -7.00 -21.19 1.87
N GLN A 62 -7.44 -20.12 1.20
CA GLN A 62 -8.84 -19.80 0.97
C GLN A 62 -9.42 -20.47 -0.29
N GLY A 63 -8.64 -21.26 -1.03
CA GLY A 63 -9.06 -21.93 -2.25
C GLY A 63 -9.41 -20.97 -3.39
N LEU A 64 -8.95 -19.71 -3.36
CA LEU A 64 -9.24 -18.72 -4.38
C LEU A 64 -8.38 -18.98 -5.63
N ARG A 65 -9.00 -18.92 -6.80
CA ARG A 65 -8.33 -19.14 -8.08
C ARG A 65 -8.16 -17.87 -8.90
N GLU A 66 -9.10 -16.96 -8.75
CA GLU A 66 -9.13 -15.68 -9.48
C GLU A 66 -9.50 -14.56 -8.51
N VAL A 67 -8.79 -13.44 -8.59
CA VAL A 67 -8.96 -12.31 -7.68
C VAL A 67 -8.79 -10.97 -8.39
N ASP A 68 -9.57 -9.99 -7.97
CA ASP A 68 -9.28 -8.57 -8.18
C ASP A 68 -8.46 -8.08 -6.99
N VAL A 69 -7.51 -7.18 -7.21
CA VAL A 69 -6.64 -6.66 -6.16
C VAL A 69 -6.68 -5.14 -6.14
N VAL A 70 -6.88 -4.58 -4.95
CA VAL A 70 -6.67 -3.15 -4.65
C VAL A 70 -5.55 -3.03 -3.65
N ALA A 71 -4.58 -2.21 -3.93
CA ALA A 71 -3.41 -2.04 -3.08
C ALA A 71 -3.14 -0.57 -2.80
N HIS A 72 -2.42 -0.28 -1.70
CA HIS A 72 -2.02 1.05 -1.30
C HIS A 72 -0.55 1.08 -0.85
N ASP A 73 0.21 2.09 -1.24
CA ASP A 73 1.61 2.40 -0.87
C ASP A 73 2.56 1.19 -0.88
N TYR A 74 2.88 0.62 0.29
CA TYR A 74 3.68 -0.61 0.44
C TYR A 74 3.04 -1.77 -0.31
N GLY A 75 1.72 -1.90 -0.17
CA GLY A 75 0.91 -2.91 -0.83
C GLY A 75 0.98 -2.84 -2.35
N ASP A 76 1.12 -1.66 -2.93
CA ASP A 76 1.29 -1.50 -4.38
C ASP A 76 2.53 -2.24 -4.90
N THR A 77 3.63 -2.23 -4.14
CA THR A 77 4.82 -2.95 -4.55
C THR A 77 4.70 -4.45 -4.29
N VAL A 78 3.97 -4.86 -3.26
CA VAL A 78 3.58 -6.27 -3.08
C VAL A 78 2.77 -6.76 -4.28
N LEU A 79 1.82 -5.96 -4.75
CA LEU A 79 1.04 -6.26 -5.96
C LEU A 79 1.92 -6.30 -7.22
N GLN A 80 2.89 -5.39 -7.37
CA GLN A 80 3.86 -5.46 -8.47
C GLN A 80 4.67 -6.77 -8.45
N GLU A 81 5.06 -7.26 -7.26
CA GLU A 81 5.74 -8.56 -7.14
C GLU A 81 4.82 -9.73 -7.51
N LEU A 82 3.55 -9.72 -7.07
CA LEU A 82 2.57 -10.73 -7.47
C LEU A 82 2.33 -10.72 -8.99
N LEU A 83 2.23 -9.54 -9.62
CA LEU A 83 2.13 -9.42 -11.08
C LEU A 83 3.39 -9.93 -11.80
N ALA A 84 4.59 -9.68 -11.24
CA ALA A 84 5.82 -10.24 -11.79
C ALA A 84 5.79 -11.77 -11.78
N ARG A 85 5.33 -12.38 -10.68
CA ARG A 85 5.16 -13.84 -10.56
C ARG A 85 4.11 -14.37 -11.54
N GLN A 86 3.01 -13.63 -11.74
CA GLN A 86 1.99 -14.00 -12.73
C GLN A 86 2.55 -14.01 -14.15
N ASN A 87 3.28 -12.96 -14.55
CA ASN A 87 3.91 -12.87 -15.86
C ASN A 87 4.95 -13.97 -16.09
N GLU A 88 5.60 -14.44 -15.05
CA GLU A 88 6.56 -15.55 -15.06
C GLU A 88 5.87 -16.93 -14.97
N GLY A 89 4.55 -17.00 -14.90
CA GLY A 89 3.80 -18.26 -14.76
C GLY A 89 4.01 -18.96 -13.40
N ARG A 90 4.46 -18.25 -12.37
CA ARG A 90 4.78 -18.78 -11.04
C ARG A 90 3.74 -18.47 -9.98
N LEU A 91 2.73 -17.66 -10.28
CA LEU A 91 1.63 -17.38 -9.36
C LEU A 91 0.57 -18.48 -9.47
N PRO A 92 0.18 -19.16 -8.38
CA PRO A 92 -0.74 -20.30 -8.43
C PRO A 92 -2.24 -19.93 -8.52
N PHE A 93 -2.53 -18.63 -8.60
CA PHE A 93 -3.86 -18.07 -8.86
C PHE A 93 -3.74 -16.97 -9.92
N ARG A 94 -4.86 -16.42 -10.38
CA ARG A 94 -4.88 -15.37 -11.40
C ARG A 94 -5.39 -14.05 -10.84
N ILE A 95 -4.63 -12.99 -11.04
CA ILE A 95 -5.09 -11.62 -10.83
C ILE A 95 -5.80 -11.19 -12.12
N GLN A 96 -7.08 -10.80 -11.99
CA GLN A 96 -7.93 -10.39 -13.11
C GLN A 96 -7.86 -8.88 -13.34
N ARG A 97 -7.71 -8.10 -12.27
CA ARG A 97 -7.69 -6.64 -12.27
C ARG A 97 -6.80 -6.14 -11.14
N ALA A 98 -6.04 -5.09 -11.38
CA ALA A 98 -5.14 -4.49 -10.39
C ALA A 98 -5.38 -2.98 -10.29
N THR A 99 -5.75 -2.51 -9.09
CA THR A 99 -5.93 -1.10 -8.75
C THR A 99 -4.87 -0.68 -7.74
N PHE A 100 -4.18 0.39 -8.03
CA PHE A 100 -3.10 0.96 -7.22
C PHE A 100 -3.50 2.31 -6.65
N LEU A 101 -3.25 2.54 -5.36
CA LEU A 101 -3.56 3.79 -4.67
C LEU A 101 -2.29 4.43 -4.10
N ASN A 102 -1.91 5.59 -4.58
CA ASN A 102 -0.83 6.43 -4.02
C ASN A 102 0.43 5.65 -3.60
N GLY A 103 0.92 4.75 -4.41
CA GLY A 103 2.11 3.94 -4.10
C GLY A 103 3.39 4.42 -4.76
N GLY A 104 4.51 3.96 -4.20
CA GLY A 104 5.84 4.22 -4.73
C GLY A 104 6.23 3.33 -5.91
N LEU A 105 5.35 3.18 -6.90
CA LEU A 105 5.51 2.29 -8.06
C LEU A 105 6.80 2.51 -8.85
N PHE A 106 7.26 3.76 -8.88
CA PHE A 106 8.46 4.18 -9.60
C PHE A 106 9.38 4.94 -8.63
N PRO A 107 10.47 4.33 -8.13
CA PRO A 107 11.34 4.93 -7.12
C PRO A 107 11.90 6.30 -7.49
N GLU A 108 12.10 6.57 -8.80
CA GLU A 108 12.56 7.85 -9.32
C GLU A 108 11.52 8.97 -9.26
N ALA A 109 10.24 8.63 -9.09
CA ALA A 109 9.12 9.55 -8.99
C ALA A 109 8.49 9.63 -7.59
N THR A 110 9.17 9.04 -6.58
CA THR A 110 8.70 8.93 -5.19
C THR A 110 9.62 9.73 -4.27
N PHE A 111 9.03 10.52 -3.36
CA PHE A 111 9.76 11.42 -2.47
C PHE A 111 9.49 11.10 -0.99
N PRO A 112 10.32 10.25 -0.35
CA PRO A 112 10.16 9.92 1.06
C PRO A 112 10.22 11.17 1.96
N ILE A 113 9.26 11.28 2.89
CA ILE A 113 9.22 12.35 3.88
C ILE A 113 10.33 12.22 4.93
N LEU A 114 10.56 13.26 5.72
CA LEU A 114 11.62 13.27 6.72
C LEU A 114 11.55 12.09 7.69
N MET A 115 10.35 11.73 8.17
CA MET A 115 10.17 10.58 9.08
C MET A 115 10.63 9.26 8.44
N GLN A 116 10.29 9.04 7.17
CA GLN A 116 10.73 7.84 6.43
C GLN A 116 12.26 7.82 6.27
N LYS A 117 12.89 8.97 5.97
CA LYS A 117 14.36 9.09 5.86
C LYS A 117 15.05 8.81 7.19
N LEU A 118 14.50 9.29 8.31
CA LEU A 118 15.03 9.05 9.65
C LEU A 118 14.91 7.56 10.04
N LEU A 119 13.77 6.93 9.79
CA LEU A 119 13.56 5.50 10.05
C LEU A 119 14.46 4.61 9.18
N LEU A 120 14.71 5.01 7.94
CA LEU A 120 15.56 4.28 6.99
C LEU A 120 17.06 4.35 7.36
N GLY A 121 17.47 5.38 8.09
CA GLY A 121 18.85 5.64 8.48
C GLY A 121 19.32 4.80 9.68
N PRO A 122 20.61 4.91 10.07
CA PRO A 122 21.19 4.13 11.16
C PRO A 122 20.56 4.42 12.53
N LEU A 123 19.96 5.61 12.70
CA LEU A 123 19.23 5.98 13.91
C LEU A 123 17.77 5.51 13.92
N GLY A 124 17.33 4.78 12.90
CA GLY A 124 15.95 4.28 12.78
C GLY A 124 15.41 3.61 14.05
N PRO A 125 16.15 2.70 14.71
CA PRO A 125 15.69 2.08 15.95
C PRO A 125 15.44 3.07 17.10
N VAL A 126 16.24 4.13 17.20
CA VAL A 126 16.06 5.20 18.20
C VAL A 126 14.82 6.03 17.85
N VAL A 127 14.68 6.42 16.57
CA VAL A 127 13.52 7.16 16.08
C VAL A 127 12.21 6.39 16.32
N ALA A 128 12.20 5.10 16.03
CA ALA A 128 11.05 4.22 16.26
C ALA A 128 10.69 4.12 17.75
N ARG A 129 11.68 3.99 18.62
CA ARG A 129 11.48 3.93 20.08
C ARG A 129 10.92 5.25 20.64
N LEU A 130 11.37 6.38 20.09
CA LEU A 130 10.94 7.73 20.49
C LEU A 130 9.64 8.16 19.80
N SER A 131 9.06 7.35 18.91
CA SER A 131 7.80 7.68 18.28
C SER A 131 6.67 7.73 19.33
N SER A 132 5.76 8.68 19.16
CA SER A 132 4.61 8.91 20.04
C SER A 132 3.37 9.17 19.21
N PHE A 133 2.20 9.08 19.81
CA PHE A 133 0.93 9.40 19.15
C PHE A 133 0.96 10.78 18.49
N GLY A 134 1.43 11.81 19.20
CA GLY A 134 1.51 13.17 18.63
C GLY A 134 2.42 13.27 17.40
N ARG A 135 3.58 12.57 17.39
CA ARG A 135 4.47 12.52 16.22
C ARG A 135 3.85 11.73 15.07
N PHE A 136 3.15 10.65 15.37
CA PHE A 136 2.39 9.89 14.38
C PHE A 136 1.33 10.76 13.73
N CYS A 137 0.48 11.44 14.53
CA CYS A 137 -0.53 12.37 14.02
C CYS A 137 0.07 13.48 13.15
N ALA A 138 1.17 14.09 13.58
CA ALA A 138 1.85 15.12 12.80
C ALA A 138 2.34 14.58 11.45
N SER A 139 2.89 13.35 11.43
CA SER A 139 3.32 12.69 10.19
C SER A 139 2.15 12.40 9.25
N MET A 140 1.07 11.81 9.76
CA MET A 140 -0.12 11.50 8.96
C MET A 140 -0.76 12.76 8.37
N ARG A 141 -0.94 13.80 9.19
CA ARG A 141 -1.48 15.09 8.73
C ARG A 141 -0.60 15.79 7.70
N SER A 142 0.72 15.57 7.73
CA SER A 142 1.65 16.17 6.76
C SER A 142 1.54 15.59 5.34
N ILE A 143 0.91 14.43 5.19
CA ILE A 143 0.74 13.74 3.91
C ILE A 143 -0.73 13.64 3.47
N ALA A 144 -1.65 14.04 4.35
CA ALA A 144 -3.08 14.09 4.05
C ALA A 144 -3.43 15.36 3.25
N GLY A 145 -4.36 15.23 2.33
CA GLY A 145 -4.96 16.36 1.58
C GLY A 145 -6.19 16.94 2.27
N ALA A 146 -6.81 16.16 3.17
CA ALA A 146 -7.99 16.52 3.94
C ALA A 146 -7.75 16.33 5.46
N PRO A 147 -8.54 16.98 6.33
CA PRO A 147 -8.45 16.77 7.78
C PRO A 147 -8.76 15.31 8.15
N LEU A 148 -7.86 14.70 8.95
CA LEU A 148 -8.06 13.35 9.48
C LEU A 148 -8.69 13.42 10.87
N ALA A 149 -9.71 12.58 11.13
CA ALA A 149 -10.38 12.51 12.41
C ALA A 149 -9.42 11.97 13.50
N GLU A 150 -9.44 12.61 14.67
CA GLU A 150 -8.58 12.23 15.81
C GLU A 150 -8.81 10.77 16.24
N GLN A 151 -10.08 10.34 16.24
CA GLN A 151 -10.46 8.97 16.61
C GLN A 151 -9.88 7.92 15.67
N GLU A 152 -9.85 8.19 14.35
CA GLU A 152 -9.25 7.29 13.36
C GLU A 152 -7.74 7.23 13.52
N LEU A 153 -7.09 8.38 13.77
CA LEU A 153 -5.67 8.43 14.09
C LEU A 153 -5.33 7.63 15.36
N GLN A 154 -6.21 7.63 16.37
CA GLN A 154 -6.05 6.81 17.58
C GLN A 154 -6.11 5.32 17.27
N TRP A 155 -7.05 4.87 16.45
CA TRP A 155 -7.14 3.46 16.04
C TRP A 155 -5.92 3.01 15.26
N HIS A 156 -5.49 3.79 14.26
CA HIS A 156 -4.25 3.48 13.52
C HIS A 156 -3.01 3.43 14.41
N TRP A 157 -2.91 4.36 15.37
CA TRP A 157 -1.82 4.33 16.34
C TRP A 157 -1.85 3.11 17.25
N GLN A 158 -3.01 2.69 17.73
CA GLN A 158 -3.15 1.49 18.56
C GLN A 158 -2.71 0.25 17.79
N LEU A 159 -3.13 0.11 16.52
CA LEU A 159 -2.73 -0.99 15.65
C LEU A 159 -1.23 -0.97 15.35
N LEU A 160 -0.65 0.19 15.06
CA LEU A 160 0.80 0.35 14.87
C LEU A 160 1.60 0.00 16.14
N ALA A 161 1.09 0.37 17.31
CA ALA A 161 1.78 0.15 18.59
C ALA A 161 1.57 -1.27 19.15
N HIS A 162 0.58 -2.01 18.65
CA HIS A 162 0.26 -3.36 19.09
C HIS A 162 1.48 -4.27 19.00
N ASP A 163 1.68 -5.12 20.02
CA ASP A 163 2.81 -6.06 20.14
C ASP A 163 4.18 -5.43 19.76
N ASN A 164 4.40 -4.21 20.25
CA ASN A 164 5.65 -3.47 20.01
C ASN A 164 5.96 -3.23 18.53
N GLY A 165 4.94 -3.07 17.66
CA GLY A 165 5.09 -2.91 16.21
C GLY A 165 6.05 -1.80 15.79
N ARG A 166 6.15 -0.71 16.59
CA ARG A 166 7.12 0.35 16.34
C ARG A 166 8.57 -0.15 16.21
N ALA A 167 8.93 -1.19 16.96
CA ALA A 167 10.30 -1.71 16.98
C ALA A 167 10.72 -2.37 15.66
N VAL A 168 9.77 -2.83 14.84
CA VAL A 168 10.05 -3.46 13.54
C VAL A 168 9.98 -2.47 12.37
N MET A 169 9.44 -1.25 12.57
CA MET A 169 9.35 -0.22 11.52
C MET A 169 10.68 0.08 10.81
N PRO A 170 11.85 0.18 11.50
CA PRO A 170 13.12 0.41 10.84
C PRO A 170 13.56 -0.74 9.92
N LYS A 171 13.05 -1.95 10.15
CA LYS A 171 13.30 -3.11 9.29
C LYS A 171 12.38 -3.09 8.09
N ILE A 172 11.09 -2.84 8.33
CA ILE A 172 10.09 -2.79 7.27
C ILE A 172 10.37 -1.66 6.28
N ILE A 173 10.73 -0.45 6.75
CA ILE A 173 10.98 0.72 5.88
C ILE A 173 12.10 0.50 4.85
N GLN A 174 12.93 -0.56 5.02
CA GLN A 174 13.95 -0.93 4.04
C GLN A 174 13.35 -1.26 2.67
N TYR A 175 12.03 -1.47 2.59
CA TYR A 175 11.33 -1.65 1.32
C TYR A 175 11.60 -0.50 0.32
N ILE A 176 11.92 0.70 0.80
CA ILE A 176 12.31 1.83 -0.06
C ILE A 176 13.59 1.51 -0.84
N GLN A 177 14.54 0.78 -0.23
CA GLN A 177 15.74 0.32 -0.90
C GLN A 177 15.45 -0.86 -1.84
N GLU A 178 14.57 -1.78 -1.42
CA GLU A 178 14.14 -2.89 -2.27
C GLU A 178 13.47 -2.37 -3.56
N ARG A 179 12.63 -1.32 -3.48
CA ARG A 179 12.03 -0.67 -4.65
C ARG A 179 13.09 -0.21 -5.65
N ARG A 180 14.21 0.35 -5.17
CA ARG A 180 15.31 0.81 -6.03
C ARG A 180 16.04 -0.37 -6.68
N HIS A 181 16.35 -1.41 -5.92
CA HIS A 181 17.05 -2.60 -6.42
C HIS A 181 16.22 -3.37 -7.45
N ASN A 182 14.93 -3.55 -7.18
CA ASN A 182 14.03 -4.34 -8.03
C ASN A 182 13.23 -3.48 -9.03
N ARG A 183 13.63 -2.22 -9.24
CA ARG A 183 12.91 -1.26 -10.09
C ARG A 183 12.60 -1.82 -11.49
N ALA A 184 13.59 -2.43 -12.14
CA ALA A 184 13.41 -2.98 -13.48
C ALA A 184 12.37 -4.10 -13.50
N ARG A 185 12.45 -5.04 -12.54
CA ARG A 185 11.53 -6.17 -12.39
C ARG A 185 10.07 -5.66 -12.20
N TRP A 186 9.84 -4.76 -11.26
CA TRP A 186 8.51 -4.32 -10.92
C TRP A 186 7.91 -3.34 -11.94
N THR A 187 8.73 -2.52 -12.59
CA THR A 187 8.26 -1.70 -13.74
C THR A 187 7.86 -2.59 -14.92
N SER A 188 8.69 -3.61 -15.24
CA SER A 188 8.40 -4.58 -16.30
C SER A 188 7.13 -5.38 -16.00
N ALA A 189 6.87 -5.70 -14.72
CA ALA A 189 5.65 -6.41 -14.29
C ALA A 189 4.38 -5.64 -14.68
N LEU A 190 4.37 -4.32 -14.51
CA LEU A 190 3.24 -3.48 -14.94
C LEU A 190 3.10 -3.43 -16.46
N GLN A 191 4.21 -3.29 -17.18
CA GLN A 191 4.21 -3.18 -18.66
C GLN A 191 3.76 -4.48 -19.35
N GLN A 192 3.93 -5.62 -18.69
CA GLN A 192 3.65 -6.95 -19.24
C GLN A 192 2.42 -7.61 -18.59
N ALA A 193 1.68 -6.89 -17.75
CA ALA A 193 0.64 -7.48 -16.91
C ALA A 193 -0.48 -8.20 -17.69
N GLY A 194 -0.80 -7.77 -18.91
CA GLY A 194 -1.83 -8.40 -19.76
C GLY A 194 -3.26 -8.36 -19.18
N ILE A 195 -3.47 -7.56 -18.14
CA ILE A 195 -4.75 -7.35 -17.43
C ILE A 195 -5.04 -5.86 -17.29
N PRO A 196 -6.28 -5.46 -17.01
CA PRO A 196 -6.60 -4.08 -16.69
C PRO A 196 -5.82 -3.58 -15.46
N LEU A 197 -5.08 -2.47 -15.63
CA LEU A 197 -4.40 -1.76 -14.57
C LEU A 197 -5.04 -0.38 -14.39
N HIS A 198 -5.28 0.00 -13.15
CA HIS A 198 -5.82 1.31 -12.80
C HIS A 198 -4.98 1.94 -11.69
N LEU A 199 -4.49 3.15 -11.91
CA LEU A 199 -3.87 3.97 -10.88
C LEU A 199 -4.83 5.08 -10.44
N ILE A 200 -5.08 5.18 -9.14
CA ILE A 200 -5.87 6.24 -8.52
C ILE A 200 -4.95 7.01 -7.57
N VAL A 201 -4.80 8.32 -7.77
CA VAL A 201 -3.90 9.14 -6.94
C VAL A 201 -4.60 10.38 -6.40
N GLY A 202 -4.34 10.71 -5.15
CA GLY A 202 -4.63 12.02 -4.58
C GLY A 202 -3.61 13.06 -5.09
N ASP A 203 -4.07 14.19 -5.58
CA ASP A 203 -3.21 15.22 -6.19
C ASP A 203 -2.40 16.01 -5.16
N ARG A 204 -2.77 15.95 -3.87
CA ARG A 204 -2.07 16.61 -2.75
C ARG A 204 -1.06 15.70 -2.05
N ASP A 205 -0.92 14.44 -2.47
CA ASP A 205 0.09 13.55 -1.89
C ASP A 205 1.52 14.05 -2.19
N PRO A 206 2.32 14.40 -1.16
CA PRO A 206 3.68 14.86 -1.34
C PRO A 206 4.67 13.73 -1.65
N ILE A 207 4.28 12.46 -1.46
CA ILE A 207 5.14 11.28 -1.60
C ILE A 207 5.07 10.72 -3.02
N SER A 208 3.84 10.49 -3.53
CA SER A 208 3.59 9.70 -4.73
C SER A 208 2.37 10.18 -5.54
N GLY A 209 2.01 11.45 -5.44
CA GLY A 209 0.86 12.03 -6.16
C GLY A 209 1.15 12.30 -7.64
N LYS A 210 1.22 13.59 -8.01
CA LYS A 210 1.36 14.05 -9.41
C LYS A 210 2.56 13.48 -10.16
N THR A 211 3.66 13.22 -9.46
CA THR A 211 4.89 12.67 -10.06
C THR A 211 4.73 11.22 -10.49
N ILE A 212 4.04 10.42 -9.68
CA ILE A 212 3.70 9.02 -10.04
C ILE A 212 2.68 9.02 -11.18
N ALA A 213 1.64 9.87 -11.13
CA ALA A 213 0.66 10.00 -12.21
C ALA A 213 1.31 10.32 -13.56
N ALA A 214 2.21 11.31 -13.60
CA ALA A 214 2.95 11.67 -14.82
C ALA A 214 3.84 10.53 -15.32
N ARG A 215 4.49 9.80 -14.40
CA ARG A 215 5.33 8.66 -14.74
C ARG A 215 4.51 7.48 -15.25
N TRP A 216 3.35 7.21 -14.65
CA TRP A 216 2.38 6.21 -15.09
C TRP A 216 1.93 6.47 -16.53
N GLN A 217 1.45 7.66 -16.84
CA GLN A 217 1.01 8.02 -18.19
C GLN A 217 2.11 7.83 -19.23
N LYS A 218 3.37 8.12 -18.87
CA LYS A 218 4.50 7.95 -19.77
C LYS A 218 4.84 6.49 -20.05
N LEU A 219 4.77 5.62 -19.04
CA LEU A 219 5.18 4.21 -19.14
C LEU A 219 4.04 3.28 -19.55
N LEU A 220 2.81 3.64 -19.21
CA LEU A 220 1.61 2.83 -19.33
C LEU A 220 0.46 3.67 -19.96
N PRO A 221 0.65 4.23 -21.17
CA PRO A 221 -0.29 5.20 -21.76
C PRO A 221 -1.69 4.63 -22.02
N ASN A 222 -1.82 3.30 -22.08
CA ASN A 222 -3.09 2.61 -22.32
C ASN A 222 -3.78 2.13 -21.02
N CYS A 223 -3.16 2.37 -19.85
CA CYS A 223 -3.72 1.99 -18.55
C CYS A 223 -4.50 3.16 -17.94
N THR A 224 -5.54 2.83 -17.19
CA THR A 224 -6.41 3.83 -16.57
C THR A 224 -5.66 4.63 -15.50
N LEU A 225 -5.91 5.94 -15.47
CA LEU A 225 -5.45 6.85 -14.43
C LEU A 225 -6.62 7.72 -13.99
N THR A 226 -6.85 7.78 -12.66
CA THR A 226 -7.78 8.73 -12.04
C THR A 226 -7.02 9.59 -11.04
N VAL A 227 -7.21 10.91 -11.12
CA VAL A 227 -6.66 11.87 -10.17
C VAL A 227 -7.80 12.40 -9.30
N LEU A 228 -7.70 12.20 -8.00
CA LEU A 228 -8.66 12.69 -7.01
C LEU A 228 -8.20 14.05 -6.48
N GLU A 229 -8.92 15.10 -6.87
CA GLU A 229 -8.62 16.45 -6.45
C GLU A 229 -8.84 16.61 -4.94
N GLY A 230 -7.88 17.20 -4.26
CA GLY A 230 -7.93 17.49 -2.84
C GLY A 230 -7.52 16.31 -1.93
N ALA A 231 -7.44 15.09 -2.44
CA ALA A 231 -6.99 13.94 -1.67
C ALA A 231 -5.46 13.90 -1.51
N GLY A 232 -4.98 13.39 -0.38
CA GLY A 232 -3.57 13.18 -0.09
C GLY A 232 -3.12 11.75 -0.31
N HIS A 233 -2.28 11.27 0.61
CA HIS A 233 -1.63 9.96 0.49
C HIS A 233 -2.55 8.77 0.74
N TYR A 234 -3.65 8.96 1.48
CA TYR A 234 -4.61 7.90 1.83
C TYR A 234 -5.99 8.13 1.17
N PRO A 235 -6.10 8.06 -0.18
CA PRO A 235 -7.36 8.35 -0.86
C PRO A 235 -8.51 7.44 -0.42
N GLN A 236 -8.24 6.18 -0.07
CA GLN A 236 -9.24 5.22 0.44
C GLN A 236 -9.81 5.64 1.80
N TRP A 237 -9.13 6.50 2.54
CA TRP A 237 -9.53 7.05 3.83
C TRP A 237 -10.05 8.48 3.69
N GLU A 238 -9.36 9.32 2.91
CA GLU A 238 -9.65 10.75 2.76
C GLU A 238 -10.82 11.03 1.80
N ALA A 239 -10.97 10.22 0.76
CA ALA A 239 -11.96 10.37 -0.30
C ALA A 239 -12.55 9.01 -0.76
N PRO A 240 -13.09 8.17 0.15
CA PRO A 240 -13.52 6.81 -0.16
C PRO A 240 -14.56 6.76 -1.28
N GLY A 241 -15.52 7.70 -1.31
CA GLY A 241 -16.52 7.79 -2.37
C GLY A 241 -15.90 8.05 -3.75
N GLY A 242 -14.85 8.89 -3.82
CA GLY A 242 -14.12 9.14 -5.06
C GLY A 242 -13.37 7.89 -5.56
N VAL A 243 -12.76 7.13 -4.64
CA VAL A 243 -12.10 5.85 -4.99
C VAL A 243 -13.13 4.84 -5.49
N LEU A 244 -14.26 4.66 -4.78
CA LEU A 244 -15.34 3.74 -5.19
C LEU A 244 -15.90 4.10 -6.56
N THR A 245 -16.16 5.37 -6.82
CA THR A 245 -16.61 5.86 -8.13
C THR A 245 -15.59 5.56 -9.22
N ALA A 246 -14.29 5.82 -8.96
CA ALA A 246 -13.22 5.52 -9.91
C ALA A 246 -13.10 4.01 -10.20
N MET A 247 -13.46 3.15 -9.26
CA MET A 247 -13.48 1.69 -9.41
C MET A 247 -14.78 1.15 -10.02
N ASP A 248 -15.73 1.99 -10.42
CA ASP A 248 -17.08 1.61 -10.91
C ASP A 248 -17.87 0.77 -9.87
N VAL A 249 -17.65 1.00 -8.60
CA VAL A 249 -18.43 0.38 -7.51
C VAL A 249 -19.57 1.30 -7.13
N ALA A 250 -20.81 0.80 -7.22
CA ALA A 250 -22.01 1.55 -6.81
C ALA A 250 -21.91 1.89 -5.31
N SER A 251 -22.08 3.16 -4.97
CA SER A 251 -22.09 3.68 -3.59
C SER A 251 -23.44 3.48 -2.91
#